data_134bdb7a3a71830dab2d1c0543fbda2b
#
_entry.id   134bdb7a3a71830dab2d1c0543fbda2b
#
_cell.length_a   1.000
_cell.length_b   1.000
_cell.length_c   1.000
_cell.angle_alpha   90.00
_cell.angle_beta   90.00
_cell.angle_gamma   90.00
#
_symmetry.space_group_name_H-M   'P 1'
#
loop_
_entity.id
_entity.type
_entity.pdbx_description
1 polymer ?
#
loop_
_entity_poly.entity_id
_entity_poly.type
_entity_poly.pdbx_seq_one_letter_code
_entity_poly.pdbx_strand_id
1 'polypeptide(L)'
;TRVRSSAASDVYKRQLKPRSKAVSIRARQLGAATQIMVYNGGYSMSIGAVIVAAGMSSRMGDFKPMLSIGSQSIARRIVSTLRQAGAEEIVMITGHNADALERHLEGCGLTFIRNERYATTQMFDSAALGLDYLKDKCGRILFTPVDVPLFEASTARALIDSGAELACPVCDGKRGHPILIAARLVDGILAYSGDGGLGKAMAACGETMIEIPVNDPGSLSDADTPEDYKTLLGMYEKR
;
A
#
# COMPACT_ATOMS: atom_id res chain seq x y z
N THR A 1 -31.58 -11.83 -35.94
CA THR A 1 -31.33 -10.38 -36.01
C THR A 1 -30.32 -10.01 -34.96
N ARG A 2 -29.08 -9.75 -35.39
CA ARG A 2 -27.99 -9.27 -34.54
C ARG A 2 -28.13 -7.79 -34.35
N VAL A 3 -28.16 -7.28 -33.10
CA VAL A 3 -27.97 -5.88 -32.81
C VAL A 3 -26.58 -5.68 -32.22
N ARG A 4 -25.79 -4.84 -32.87
CA ARG A 4 -24.40 -4.51 -32.58
C ARG A 4 -24.31 -3.59 -31.36
N SER A 5 -23.49 -3.97 -30.37
CA SER A 5 -22.98 -3.10 -29.31
C SER A 5 -21.68 -2.43 -29.79
N SER A 6 -21.73 -1.21 -30.30
CA SER A 6 -20.55 -0.46 -30.75
C SER A 6 -20.45 0.95 -30.18
N ALA A 7 -21.19 1.29 -29.13
CA ALA A 7 -21.21 2.65 -28.59
C ALA A 7 -20.29 2.88 -27.35
N ALA A 8 -19.77 1.82 -26.72
CA ALA A 8 -18.91 1.95 -25.53
C ALA A 8 -17.42 2.13 -25.84
N SER A 9 -16.99 1.81 -27.06
CA SER A 9 -15.56 1.87 -27.46
C SER A 9 -15.09 3.28 -27.90
N ASP A 10 -16.00 4.16 -28.31
CA ASP A 10 -15.61 5.45 -28.91
C ASP A 10 -15.50 6.61 -27.90
N VAL A 11 -16.03 6.46 -26.70
CA VAL A 11 -15.90 7.46 -25.63
C VAL A 11 -14.50 7.41 -24.98
N TYR A 12 -13.87 6.22 -24.94
CA TYR A 12 -12.57 6.03 -24.31
C TYR A 12 -11.37 6.54 -25.14
N LYS A 13 -11.53 6.68 -26.47
CA LYS A 13 -10.43 7.08 -27.37
C LYS A 13 -10.20 8.58 -27.53
N ARG A 14 -11.04 9.44 -26.93
CA ARG A 14 -10.94 10.91 -27.11
C ARG A 14 -10.19 11.67 -26.03
N GLN A 15 -9.68 11.03 -24.97
CA GLN A 15 -9.01 11.74 -23.86
C GLN A 15 -7.49 11.58 -23.78
N LEU A 16 -6.84 10.89 -24.72
CA LEU A 16 -5.37 10.78 -24.74
C LEU A 16 -4.76 11.77 -25.75
N LYS A 17 -4.59 13.03 -25.35
CA LYS A 17 -3.61 13.92 -25.98
C LYS A 17 -2.44 14.14 -25.04
N PRO A 18 -1.19 13.81 -25.44
CA PRO A 18 -0.02 14.10 -24.63
C PRO A 18 0.26 15.61 -24.64
N ARG A 19 0.19 16.25 -23.48
CA ARG A 19 0.71 17.60 -23.28
C ARG A 19 2.16 17.49 -22.80
N SER A 20 3.10 17.39 -23.72
CA SER A 20 4.51 17.67 -23.43
C SER A 20 4.69 19.19 -23.32
N LYS A 21 4.92 19.71 -22.12
CA LYS A 21 5.52 21.03 -21.93
C LYS A 21 6.94 20.85 -21.42
N ALA A 22 7.90 21.28 -22.23
CA ALA A 22 9.30 21.38 -21.86
C ALA A 22 9.44 22.28 -20.62
N VAL A 23 10.17 21.83 -19.61
CA VAL A 23 10.47 22.57 -18.39
C VAL A 23 11.83 23.22 -18.56
N SER A 24 11.88 24.56 -18.50
CA SER A 24 13.12 25.33 -18.47
C SER A 24 13.74 25.26 -17.07
N ILE A 25 15.00 24.83 -17.01
CA ILE A 25 15.81 24.81 -15.80
C ILE A 25 16.32 26.24 -15.51
N ARG A 26 15.91 26.84 -14.39
CA ARG A 26 16.57 27.99 -13.80
C ARG A 26 17.38 27.56 -12.58
N ALA A 27 18.70 27.53 -12.74
CA ALA A 27 19.61 27.40 -11.61
C ALA A 27 19.74 28.76 -10.89
N ARG A 28 19.45 28.81 -9.60
CA ARG A 28 19.89 29.88 -8.69
C ARG A 28 20.97 29.31 -7.79
N GLN A 29 22.18 29.81 -7.92
CA GLN A 29 23.26 29.60 -6.97
C GLN A 29 23.00 30.49 -5.74
N LEU A 30 22.80 29.85 -4.58
CA LEU A 30 23.01 30.44 -3.26
C LEU A 30 23.61 29.32 -2.38
N GLY A 31 24.73 29.64 -1.73
CA GLY A 31 25.64 28.72 -1.07
C GLY A 31 25.02 27.78 -0.04
N ALA A 32 25.67 26.61 0.08
CA ALA A 32 25.42 25.48 0.96
C ALA A 32 24.23 24.58 0.57
N ALA A 33 24.57 23.36 0.10
CA ALA A 33 23.70 22.22 -0.20
C ALA A 33 22.65 22.45 -1.31
N THR A 34 23.07 22.14 -2.54
CA THR A 34 22.15 22.10 -3.68
C THR A 34 21.18 20.93 -3.53
N GLN A 35 20.01 21.22 -2.99
CA GLN A 35 18.88 20.29 -3.06
C GLN A 35 18.26 20.43 -4.45
N ILE A 36 18.55 19.50 -5.35
CA ILE A 36 17.92 19.46 -6.67
C ILE A 36 16.50 18.95 -6.48
N MET A 37 15.53 19.87 -6.38
CA MET A 37 14.13 19.51 -6.58
C MET A 37 13.87 19.28 -8.05
N VAL A 38 13.86 18.04 -8.48
CA VAL A 38 13.37 17.69 -9.82
C VAL A 38 11.84 17.64 -9.76
N TYR A 39 11.21 18.69 -10.26
CA TYR A 39 9.77 18.69 -10.50
C TYR A 39 9.46 17.84 -11.74
N ASN A 40 9.12 16.58 -11.54
CA ASN A 40 8.50 15.79 -12.59
C ASN A 40 6.98 16.01 -12.57
N GLY A 41 6.49 16.54 -13.66
CA GLY A 41 5.11 16.70 -14.11
C GLY A 41 3.98 16.34 -13.15
N GLY A 42 3.45 17.32 -12.41
CA GLY A 42 2.06 17.33 -11.93
C GLY A 42 1.62 16.32 -10.86
N TYR A 43 2.45 15.38 -10.43
CA TYR A 43 2.09 14.41 -9.40
C TYR A 43 2.40 14.97 -8.00
N SER A 44 1.44 14.86 -7.10
CA SER A 44 1.64 15.15 -5.68
C SER A 44 2.84 14.34 -5.15
N MET A 45 3.71 15.00 -4.37
CA MET A 45 4.82 14.32 -3.66
C MET A 45 4.31 13.56 -2.41
N SER A 46 3.01 13.64 -2.11
CA SER A 46 2.39 13.02 -0.93
C SER A 46 2.45 11.50 -0.98
N ILE A 47 2.63 10.90 0.18
CA ILE A 47 2.65 9.46 0.37
C ILE A 47 1.31 9.03 0.97
N GLY A 48 0.61 8.15 0.24
CA GLY A 48 -0.55 7.44 0.75
C GLY A 48 -0.18 6.08 1.33
N ALA A 49 -1.11 5.46 2.05
CA ALA A 49 -0.97 4.08 2.47
C ALA A 49 -2.30 3.32 2.41
N VAL A 50 -2.26 2.08 1.95
CA VAL A 50 -3.37 1.13 1.95
C VAL A 50 -3.07 0.01 2.93
N ILE A 51 -3.99 -0.22 3.88
CA ILE A 51 -3.96 -1.34 4.81
C ILE A 51 -5.15 -2.24 4.49
N VAL A 52 -4.91 -3.51 4.16
CA VAL A 52 -6.00 -4.48 3.92
C VAL A 52 -6.28 -5.25 5.19
N ALA A 53 -7.46 -5.05 5.77
CA ALA A 53 -7.97 -5.67 6.98
C ALA A 53 -9.35 -6.31 6.80
N ALA A 54 -9.71 -6.71 5.57
CA ALA A 54 -11.02 -7.23 5.22
C ALA A 54 -11.20 -8.74 5.50
N GLY A 55 -10.11 -9.47 5.76
CA GLY A 55 -10.11 -10.93 5.92
C GLY A 55 -10.80 -11.44 7.19
N MET A 56 -11.27 -12.69 7.13
CA MET A 56 -12.04 -13.34 8.21
C MET A 56 -11.18 -13.81 9.39
N SER A 57 -9.85 -13.81 9.30
CA SER A 57 -8.93 -14.33 10.34
C SER A 57 -9.24 -15.77 10.80
N SER A 58 -9.78 -16.61 9.91
CA SER A 58 -10.37 -17.91 10.25
C SER A 58 -9.41 -18.90 10.92
N ARG A 59 -8.12 -18.84 10.60
CA ARG A 59 -7.06 -19.68 11.19
C ARG A 59 -6.62 -19.22 12.58
N MET A 60 -6.83 -17.94 12.89
CA MET A 60 -6.42 -17.33 14.16
C MET A 60 -7.40 -17.64 15.30
N GLY A 61 -8.69 -17.86 15.00
CA GLY A 61 -9.75 -17.98 15.99
C GLY A 61 -10.24 -16.64 16.55
N ASP A 62 -9.38 -15.64 16.60
CA ASP A 62 -9.68 -14.28 17.05
C ASP A 62 -9.59 -13.27 15.90
N PHE A 63 -10.22 -12.11 16.08
CA PHE A 63 -10.18 -11.05 15.07
C PHE A 63 -8.82 -10.34 15.09
N LYS A 64 -7.91 -10.82 14.24
CA LYS A 64 -6.50 -10.45 14.13
C LYS A 64 -6.20 -8.94 14.25
N PRO A 65 -6.90 -8.01 13.54
CA PRO A 65 -6.57 -6.59 13.59
C PRO A 65 -6.66 -5.97 15.00
N MET A 66 -7.44 -6.57 15.90
CA MET A 66 -7.65 -6.08 17.26
C MET A 66 -6.76 -6.76 18.31
N LEU A 67 -6.01 -7.79 17.94
CA LEU A 67 -5.06 -8.45 18.86
C LEU A 67 -3.97 -7.45 19.29
N SER A 68 -3.54 -7.55 20.54
CA SER A 68 -2.61 -6.61 21.16
C SER A 68 -1.15 -7.02 20.99
N ILE A 69 -0.30 -6.10 20.56
CA ILE A 69 1.17 -6.22 20.60
C ILE A 69 1.69 -5.09 21.49
N GLY A 70 2.12 -5.41 22.71
CA GLY A 70 2.41 -4.42 23.72
C GLY A 70 1.15 -3.62 24.11
N SER A 71 1.25 -2.30 24.11
CA SER A 71 0.14 -1.40 24.47
C SER A 71 -0.82 -1.06 23.30
N GLN A 72 -0.58 -1.57 22.12
CA GLN A 72 -1.37 -1.24 20.91
C GLN A 72 -1.93 -2.49 20.25
N SER A 73 -3.10 -2.36 19.59
CA SER A 73 -3.55 -3.40 18.67
C SER A 73 -2.69 -3.44 17.41
N ILE A 74 -2.71 -4.60 16.74
CA ILE A 74 -2.06 -4.82 15.43
C ILE A 74 -2.39 -3.66 14.48
N ALA A 75 -3.68 -3.34 14.30
CA ALA A 75 -4.10 -2.29 13.38
C ALA A 75 -3.58 -0.90 13.79
N ARG A 76 -3.66 -0.52 15.07
CA ARG A 76 -3.12 0.77 15.57
C ARG A 76 -1.62 0.89 15.36
N ARG A 77 -0.89 -0.19 15.58
CA ARG A 77 0.56 -0.24 15.39
C ARG A 77 0.94 0.04 13.94
N ILE A 78 0.33 -0.64 12.98
CA ILE A 78 0.59 -0.41 11.54
C ILE A 78 0.30 1.04 11.17
N VAL A 79 -0.83 1.59 11.61
CA VAL A 79 -1.19 3.00 11.36
C VAL A 79 -0.13 3.94 11.91
N SER A 80 0.32 3.73 13.16
CA SER A 80 1.36 4.53 13.79
C SER A 80 2.68 4.46 13.03
N THR A 81 3.10 3.25 12.63
CA THR A 81 4.34 3.03 11.86
C THR A 81 4.29 3.73 10.49
N LEU A 82 3.17 3.63 9.77
CA LEU A 82 3.00 4.29 8.47
C LEU A 82 3.01 5.84 8.61
N ARG A 83 2.37 6.38 9.65
CA ARG A 83 2.43 7.81 9.97
C ARG A 83 3.86 8.28 10.25
N GLN A 84 4.61 7.52 11.06
CA GLN A 84 6.02 7.81 11.36
C GLN A 84 6.89 7.73 10.10
N ALA A 85 6.56 6.87 9.16
CA ALA A 85 7.23 6.79 7.87
C ALA A 85 6.91 7.97 6.93
N GLY A 86 5.86 8.75 7.21
CA GLY A 86 5.46 9.92 6.43
C GLY A 86 4.23 9.71 5.54
N ALA A 87 3.42 8.66 5.77
CA ALA A 87 2.14 8.54 5.09
C ALA A 87 1.16 9.63 5.57
N GLU A 88 0.67 10.43 4.63
CA GLU A 88 -0.23 11.56 4.88
C GLU A 88 -1.71 11.16 4.80
N GLU A 89 -2.05 10.27 3.87
CA GLU A 89 -3.39 9.73 3.68
C GLU A 89 -3.33 8.22 3.91
N ILE A 90 -4.07 7.70 4.89
CA ILE A 90 -4.11 6.26 5.17
C ILE A 90 -5.52 5.75 4.99
N VAL A 91 -5.67 4.75 4.11
CA VAL A 91 -6.92 4.06 3.83
C VAL A 91 -6.85 2.65 4.40
N MET A 92 -7.86 2.27 5.18
CA MET A 92 -8.01 0.90 5.65
C MET A 92 -9.20 0.24 4.97
N ILE A 93 -8.94 -0.89 4.33
CA ILE A 93 -10.00 -1.68 3.71
C ILE A 93 -10.52 -2.66 4.75
N THR A 94 -11.77 -2.49 5.12
CA THR A 94 -12.47 -3.31 6.12
C THR A 94 -13.45 -4.27 5.45
N GLY A 95 -13.90 -5.30 6.16
CA GLY A 95 -14.82 -6.31 5.69
C GLY A 95 -15.43 -7.06 6.87
N HIS A 96 -14.88 -8.23 7.22
CA HIS A 96 -15.32 -8.94 8.42
C HIS A 96 -15.13 -8.06 9.67
N ASN A 97 -16.15 -7.99 10.53
CA ASN A 97 -16.16 -7.16 11.75
C ASN A 97 -15.82 -5.67 11.52
N ALA A 98 -16.18 -5.10 10.37
CA ALA A 98 -15.88 -3.73 10.00
C ALA A 98 -16.30 -2.73 11.08
N ASP A 99 -17.54 -2.80 11.60
CA ASP A 99 -18.04 -1.87 12.62
C ASP A 99 -17.20 -1.86 13.90
N ALA A 100 -16.70 -3.02 14.33
CA ALA A 100 -15.87 -3.12 15.51
C ALA A 100 -14.48 -2.51 15.28
N LEU A 101 -13.87 -2.78 14.12
CA LEU A 101 -12.55 -2.26 13.77
C LEU A 101 -12.58 -0.75 13.55
N GLU A 102 -13.57 -0.23 12.84
CA GLU A 102 -13.72 1.20 12.55
C GLU A 102 -13.92 2.00 13.86
N ARG A 103 -14.80 1.52 14.77
CA ARG A 103 -14.94 2.12 16.10
C ARG A 103 -13.66 2.05 16.93
N HIS A 104 -12.94 0.92 16.88
CA HIS A 104 -11.67 0.75 17.59
C HIS A 104 -10.60 1.75 17.13
N LEU A 105 -10.62 2.13 15.85
CA LEU A 105 -9.68 3.05 15.23
C LEU A 105 -10.22 4.48 15.08
N GLU A 106 -11.38 4.79 15.67
CA GLU A 106 -11.92 6.13 15.68
C GLU A 106 -10.90 7.13 16.24
N GLY A 107 -10.78 8.30 15.59
CA GLY A 107 -9.80 9.31 15.95
C GLY A 107 -8.37 9.07 15.46
N CYS A 108 -8.07 7.94 14.77
CA CYS A 108 -6.75 7.70 14.19
C CYS A 108 -6.50 8.43 12.87
N GLY A 109 -7.46 9.20 12.35
CA GLY A 109 -7.33 9.96 11.11
C GLY A 109 -7.24 9.07 9.87
N LEU A 110 -8.05 8.01 9.81
CA LEU A 110 -8.11 7.06 8.70
C LEU A 110 -9.34 7.30 7.83
N THR A 111 -9.21 6.97 6.55
CA THR A 111 -10.36 6.72 5.68
C THR A 111 -10.66 5.21 5.67
N PHE A 112 -11.90 4.82 5.92
CA PHE A 112 -12.34 3.44 5.83
C PHE A 112 -13.10 3.22 4.53
N ILE A 113 -12.79 2.10 3.85
CA ILE A 113 -13.52 1.62 2.68
C ILE A 113 -13.90 0.18 2.94
N ARG A 114 -15.20 -0.13 2.86
CA ARG A 114 -15.69 -1.49 3.09
C ARG A 114 -15.68 -2.31 1.81
N ASN A 115 -15.09 -3.49 1.86
CA ASN A 115 -15.31 -4.51 0.87
C ASN A 115 -16.54 -5.33 1.27
N GLU A 116 -17.71 -4.96 0.78
CA GLU A 116 -18.97 -5.66 1.09
C GLU A 116 -18.97 -7.13 0.63
N ARG A 117 -18.10 -7.47 -0.31
CA ARG A 117 -17.97 -8.82 -0.85
C ARG A 117 -16.78 -9.61 -0.30
N TYR A 118 -16.20 -9.17 0.83
CA TYR A 118 -14.98 -9.75 1.42
C TYR A 118 -15.00 -11.29 1.52
N ALA A 119 -16.18 -11.89 1.78
CA ALA A 119 -16.33 -13.32 1.95
C ALA A 119 -16.18 -14.14 0.64
N THR A 120 -16.33 -13.48 -0.50
CA THR A 120 -16.32 -14.12 -1.85
C THR A 120 -15.24 -13.54 -2.77
N THR A 121 -14.47 -12.58 -2.30
CA THR A 121 -13.40 -11.93 -3.06
C THR A 121 -12.03 -12.27 -2.46
N GLN A 122 -10.97 -12.02 -3.23
CA GLN A 122 -9.59 -12.22 -2.81
C GLN A 122 -9.00 -10.94 -2.20
N MET A 123 -7.81 -11.05 -1.60
CA MET A 123 -7.07 -9.91 -1.06
C MET A 123 -6.80 -8.83 -2.13
N PHE A 124 -6.59 -9.22 -3.38
CA PHE A 124 -6.38 -8.28 -4.48
C PHE A 124 -7.59 -7.35 -4.69
N ASP A 125 -8.81 -7.90 -4.63
CA ASP A 125 -10.03 -7.09 -4.77
C ASP A 125 -10.13 -6.02 -3.67
N SER A 126 -9.73 -6.38 -2.45
CA SER A 126 -9.66 -5.42 -1.34
C SER A 126 -8.55 -4.39 -1.56
N ALA A 127 -7.36 -4.81 -1.98
CA ALA A 127 -6.26 -3.90 -2.28
C ALA A 127 -6.64 -2.92 -3.39
N ALA A 128 -7.33 -3.38 -4.42
CA ALA A 128 -7.79 -2.58 -5.55
C ALA A 128 -8.66 -1.39 -5.11
N LEU A 129 -9.57 -1.57 -4.15
CA LEU A 129 -10.39 -0.48 -3.63
C LEU A 129 -9.56 0.66 -3.03
N GLY A 130 -8.52 0.32 -2.27
CA GLY A 130 -7.65 1.32 -1.65
C GLY A 130 -6.70 1.99 -2.63
N LEU A 131 -6.13 1.22 -3.56
CA LEU A 131 -5.26 1.74 -4.60
C LEU A 131 -6.01 2.69 -5.53
N ASP A 132 -7.22 2.31 -5.97
CA ASP A 132 -8.07 3.15 -6.82
C ASP A 132 -8.45 4.48 -6.13
N TYR A 133 -8.76 4.42 -4.82
CA TYR A 133 -9.07 5.62 -4.04
C TYR A 133 -7.90 6.59 -3.92
N LEU A 134 -6.65 6.08 -3.80
CA LEU A 134 -5.46 6.90 -3.56
C LEU A 134 -4.73 7.35 -4.83
N LYS A 135 -4.94 6.70 -5.98
CA LYS A 135 -4.16 6.95 -7.21
C LYS A 135 -4.17 8.40 -7.70
N ASP A 136 -5.29 9.11 -7.48
CA ASP A 136 -5.45 10.51 -7.89
C ASP A 136 -5.14 11.51 -6.76
N LYS A 137 -4.83 11.02 -5.55
CA LYS A 137 -4.59 11.83 -4.34
C LYS A 137 -3.12 11.87 -3.94
N CYS A 138 -2.40 10.79 -4.17
CA CYS A 138 -1.02 10.63 -3.72
C CYS A 138 -0.11 10.31 -4.91
N GLY A 139 1.15 10.69 -4.83
CA GLY A 139 2.14 10.34 -5.85
C GLY A 139 2.63 8.90 -5.73
N ARG A 140 2.73 8.40 -4.50
CA ARG A 140 3.15 7.02 -4.19
C ARG A 140 2.34 6.46 -3.04
N ILE A 141 2.16 5.15 -3.02
CA ILE A 141 1.29 4.44 -2.09
C ILE A 141 2.07 3.29 -1.46
N LEU A 142 2.15 3.28 -0.13
CA LEU A 142 2.60 2.12 0.63
C LEU A 142 1.44 1.13 0.79
N PHE A 143 1.64 -0.12 0.44
CA PHE A 143 0.66 -1.19 0.60
C PHE A 143 1.13 -2.20 1.64
N THR A 144 0.28 -2.55 2.59
CA THR A 144 0.52 -3.64 3.55
C THR A 144 -0.76 -4.36 3.92
N PRO A 145 -0.75 -5.69 4.05
CA PRO A 145 -1.82 -6.40 4.73
C PRO A 145 -1.72 -6.17 6.25
N VAL A 146 -2.83 -6.34 6.95
CA VAL A 146 -2.90 -6.11 8.41
C VAL A 146 -2.16 -7.18 9.23
N ASP A 147 -1.79 -8.30 8.62
CA ASP A 147 -1.11 -9.41 9.28
C ASP A 147 0.41 -9.25 9.42
N VAL A 148 1.01 -8.23 8.79
CA VAL A 148 2.44 -7.91 8.94
C VAL A 148 2.61 -6.65 9.81
N PRO A 149 2.51 -6.76 11.17
CA PRO A 149 2.42 -5.59 12.04
C PRO A 149 3.76 -5.06 12.55
N LEU A 150 4.85 -5.77 12.34
CA LEU A 150 6.14 -5.47 12.98
C LEU A 150 7.20 -4.86 12.05
N PHE A 151 6.85 -4.48 10.81
CA PHE A 151 7.81 -3.71 10.02
C PHE A 151 8.12 -2.35 10.67
N GLU A 152 9.33 -1.87 10.47
CA GLU A 152 9.79 -0.60 11.05
C GLU A 152 9.45 0.61 10.18
N ALA A 153 9.29 1.77 10.81
CA ALA A 153 9.11 3.02 10.08
C ALA A 153 10.33 3.35 9.20
N SER A 154 11.53 2.96 9.64
CA SER A 154 12.79 3.05 8.89
C SER A 154 12.74 2.25 7.59
N THR A 155 12.17 1.04 7.60
CA THR A 155 11.96 0.20 6.42
C THR A 155 11.03 0.88 5.41
N ALA A 156 9.87 1.37 5.86
CA ALA A 156 8.95 2.09 5.00
C ALA A 156 9.57 3.40 4.47
N ARG A 157 10.36 4.11 5.28
CA ARG A 157 11.09 5.31 4.88
C ARG A 157 12.13 4.99 3.81
N ALA A 158 12.90 3.89 3.96
CA ALA A 158 13.89 3.48 2.98
C ALA A 158 13.27 3.22 1.58
N LEU A 159 12.05 2.66 1.53
CA LEU A 159 11.32 2.52 0.27
C LEU A 159 10.94 3.88 -0.32
N ILE A 160 10.46 4.82 0.49
CA ILE A 160 10.10 6.17 0.05
C ILE A 160 11.33 6.90 -0.49
N ASP A 161 12.44 6.85 0.24
CA ASP A 161 13.68 7.58 -0.07
C ASP A 161 14.44 6.96 -1.28
N SER A 162 14.16 5.71 -1.63
CA SER A 162 14.76 5.04 -2.79
C SER A 162 14.44 5.74 -4.12
N GLY A 163 13.36 6.51 -4.19
CA GLY A 163 12.88 7.12 -5.43
C GLY A 163 12.29 6.14 -6.43
N ALA A 164 12.20 4.84 -6.08
CA ALA A 164 11.65 3.82 -6.95
C ALA A 164 10.14 4.01 -7.20
N GLU A 165 9.69 3.53 -8.35
CA GLU A 165 8.28 3.52 -8.74
C GLU A 165 7.53 2.31 -8.18
N LEU A 166 8.24 1.19 -8.03
CA LEU A 166 7.75 -0.05 -7.46
C LEU A 166 8.88 -0.66 -6.63
N ALA A 167 8.70 -0.83 -5.32
CA ALA A 167 9.73 -1.35 -4.44
C ALA A 167 9.18 -2.20 -3.31
N CYS A 168 9.98 -3.15 -2.84
CA CYS A 168 9.72 -3.92 -1.63
C CYS A 168 10.97 -4.02 -0.76
N PRO A 169 10.84 -4.18 0.58
CA PRO A 169 11.97 -4.48 1.44
C PRO A 169 12.41 -5.93 1.21
N VAL A 170 13.71 -6.17 1.32
CA VAL A 170 14.29 -7.52 1.33
C VAL A 170 15.10 -7.69 2.60
N CYS A 171 14.73 -8.67 3.41
CA CYS A 171 15.44 -9.10 4.61
C CYS A 171 15.76 -10.60 4.46
N ASP A 172 17.01 -11.00 4.73
CA ASP A 172 17.47 -12.38 4.59
C ASP A 172 17.12 -13.02 3.23
N GLY A 173 17.21 -12.24 2.15
CA GLY A 173 16.92 -12.69 0.78
C GLY A 173 15.43 -12.91 0.47
N LYS A 174 14.52 -12.52 1.36
CA LYS A 174 13.06 -12.64 1.18
C LYS A 174 12.42 -11.27 1.07
N ARG A 175 11.47 -11.14 0.13
CA ARG A 175 10.66 -9.94 -0.05
C ARG A 175 9.63 -9.82 1.08
N GLY A 176 9.47 -8.61 1.63
CA GLY A 176 8.57 -8.32 2.74
C GLY A 176 7.60 -7.18 2.44
N HIS A 177 7.02 -6.64 3.51
CA HIS A 177 6.10 -5.51 3.52
C HIS A 177 6.67 -4.34 4.35
N PRO A 178 6.19 -3.10 4.08
CA PRO A 178 5.22 -2.71 3.06
C PRO A 178 5.80 -2.75 1.63
N ILE A 179 4.95 -2.65 0.62
CA ILE A 179 5.35 -2.49 -0.79
C ILE A 179 5.05 -1.04 -1.19
N LEU A 180 5.98 -0.37 -1.87
CA LEU A 180 5.78 0.95 -2.45
C LEU A 180 5.32 0.82 -3.89
N ILE A 181 4.27 1.54 -4.27
CA ILE A 181 3.65 1.55 -5.59
C ILE A 181 3.46 3.00 -6.03
N ALA A 182 4.04 3.41 -7.15
CA ALA A 182 3.75 4.72 -7.72
C ALA A 182 2.29 4.77 -8.22
N ALA A 183 1.62 5.88 -7.98
CA ALA A 183 0.21 6.05 -8.34
C ALA A 183 -0.04 5.84 -9.84
N ARG A 184 0.90 6.24 -10.69
CA ARG A 184 0.82 6.05 -12.15
C ARG A 184 0.72 4.58 -12.59
N LEU A 185 1.15 3.63 -11.75
CA LEU A 185 1.10 2.20 -12.06
C LEU A 185 -0.24 1.58 -11.72
N VAL A 186 -1.06 2.25 -10.91
CA VAL A 186 -2.28 1.67 -10.34
C VAL A 186 -3.26 1.26 -11.43
N ASP A 187 -3.50 2.08 -12.46
CA ASP A 187 -4.44 1.73 -13.53
C ASP A 187 -3.99 0.44 -14.27
N GLY A 188 -2.69 0.27 -14.50
CA GLY A 188 -2.14 -0.94 -15.09
C GLY A 188 -2.30 -2.18 -14.17
N ILE A 189 -2.11 -1.99 -12.86
CA ILE A 189 -2.31 -3.03 -11.85
C ILE A 189 -3.79 -3.42 -11.78
N LEU A 190 -4.70 -2.45 -11.77
CA LEU A 190 -6.15 -2.70 -11.69
C LEU A 190 -6.73 -3.32 -12.96
N ALA A 191 -6.10 -3.09 -14.11
CA ALA A 191 -6.50 -3.71 -15.39
C ALA A 191 -6.12 -5.20 -15.47
N TYR A 192 -5.33 -5.73 -14.53
CA TYR A 192 -4.93 -7.13 -14.53
C TYR A 192 -6.11 -8.04 -14.18
N SER A 193 -6.44 -8.95 -15.08
CA SER A 193 -7.55 -9.91 -14.95
C SER A 193 -7.10 -11.39 -14.82
N GLY A 194 -5.78 -11.61 -14.69
CA GLY A 194 -5.22 -12.96 -14.55
C GLY A 194 -5.24 -13.46 -13.11
N ASP A 195 -4.93 -14.75 -12.96
CA ASP A 195 -4.77 -15.38 -11.64
C ASP A 195 -3.49 -14.95 -10.93
N GLY A 196 -3.45 -15.08 -9.60
CA GLY A 196 -2.25 -14.89 -8.79
C GLY A 196 -2.19 -13.56 -8.03
N GLY A 197 -3.30 -12.82 -7.99
CA GLY A 197 -3.51 -11.67 -7.12
C GLY A 197 -2.58 -10.48 -7.38
N LEU A 198 -2.42 -9.62 -6.35
CA LEU A 198 -1.67 -8.36 -6.44
C LEU A 198 -0.21 -8.56 -6.88
N GLY A 199 0.45 -9.62 -6.44
CA GLY A 199 1.84 -9.90 -6.82
C GLY A 199 2.02 -10.10 -8.34
N LYS A 200 1.09 -10.84 -8.98
CA LYS A 200 1.09 -11.03 -10.43
C LYS A 200 0.66 -9.77 -11.18
N ALA A 201 -0.29 -9.02 -10.65
CA ALA A 201 -0.71 -7.75 -11.22
C ALA A 201 0.45 -6.73 -11.23
N MET A 202 1.22 -6.63 -10.15
CA MET A 202 2.43 -5.81 -10.10
C MET A 202 3.50 -6.30 -11.08
N ALA A 203 3.73 -7.60 -11.20
CA ALA A 203 4.69 -8.14 -12.17
C ALA A 203 4.29 -7.87 -13.63
N ALA A 204 2.99 -7.73 -13.90
CA ALA A 204 2.44 -7.48 -15.23
C ALA A 204 2.30 -5.99 -15.59
N CYS A 205 2.47 -5.06 -14.63
CA CYS A 205 2.25 -3.63 -14.88
C CYS A 205 3.33 -2.94 -15.72
N GLY A 206 4.38 -3.67 -16.12
CA GLY A 206 5.47 -3.15 -16.98
C GLY A 206 6.58 -2.44 -16.23
N GLU A 207 6.53 -2.37 -14.89
CA GLU A 207 7.57 -1.77 -14.05
C GLU A 207 8.37 -2.85 -13.31
N THR A 208 9.66 -2.60 -13.10
CA THR A 208 10.53 -3.53 -12.38
C THR A 208 10.43 -3.29 -10.86
N MET A 209 10.17 -4.36 -10.10
CA MET A 209 10.21 -4.32 -8.64
C MET A 209 11.66 -4.13 -8.17
N ILE A 210 11.92 -3.00 -7.51
CA ILE A 210 13.23 -2.72 -6.89
C ILE A 210 13.24 -3.32 -5.49
N GLU A 211 14.25 -4.12 -5.23
CA GLU A 211 14.49 -4.75 -3.93
C GLU A 211 15.38 -3.86 -3.07
N ILE A 212 14.87 -3.41 -1.92
CA ILE A 212 15.60 -2.56 -0.99
C ILE A 212 16.07 -3.40 0.19
N PRO A 213 17.40 -3.65 0.33
CA PRO A 213 17.93 -4.39 1.46
C PRO A 213 17.65 -3.68 2.79
N VAL A 214 17.10 -4.40 3.75
CA VAL A 214 16.79 -3.89 5.10
C VAL A 214 17.18 -4.93 6.16
N ASN A 215 17.46 -4.48 7.37
CA ASN A 215 17.65 -5.34 8.53
C ASN A 215 16.41 -5.30 9.42
N ASP A 216 15.29 -5.77 8.89
CA ASP A 216 13.98 -5.74 9.56
C ASP A 216 13.23 -7.07 9.38
N PRO A 217 13.48 -8.06 10.24
CA PRO A 217 12.74 -9.31 10.22
C PRO A 217 11.23 -9.14 10.38
N GLY A 218 10.79 -8.03 11.02
CA GLY A 218 9.37 -7.71 11.18
C GLY A 218 8.66 -7.45 9.86
N SER A 219 9.38 -7.07 8.80
CA SER A 219 8.83 -6.90 7.45
C SER A 219 8.41 -8.22 6.78
N LEU A 220 8.90 -9.35 7.29
CA LEU A 220 8.61 -10.71 6.81
C LEU A 220 7.61 -11.47 7.68
N SER A 221 7.29 -10.93 8.88
CA SER A 221 6.62 -11.70 9.94
C SER A 221 5.12 -11.42 9.92
N ASP A 222 4.36 -12.41 9.49
CA ASP A 222 2.91 -12.39 9.49
C ASP A 222 2.31 -13.07 10.73
N ALA A 223 1.06 -12.74 11.05
CA ALA A 223 0.28 -13.30 12.16
C ALA A 223 -0.86 -14.18 11.62
N ASP A 224 -0.56 -15.26 10.93
CA ASP A 224 -1.58 -16.09 10.31
C ASP A 224 -2.22 -17.11 11.26
N THR A 225 -1.43 -17.61 12.21
CA THR A 225 -1.82 -18.58 13.21
C THR A 225 -1.55 -18.09 14.65
N PRO A 226 -2.13 -18.71 15.69
CA PRO A 226 -1.78 -18.40 17.09
C PRO A 226 -0.29 -18.56 17.39
N GLU A 227 0.39 -19.49 16.74
CA GLU A 227 1.83 -19.74 16.87
C GLU A 227 2.64 -18.59 16.26
N ASP A 228 2.25 -18.09 15.07
CA ASP A 228 2.88 -16.92 14.44
C ASP A 228 2.70 -15.69 15.35
N TYR A 229 1.51 -15.50 15.91
CA TYR A 229 1.26 -14.39 16.83
C TYR A 229 2.13 -14.47 18.09
N LYS A 230 2.35 -15.65 18.68
CA LYS A 230 3.30 -15.82 19.80
C LYS A 230 4.73 -15.46 19.38
N THR A 231 5.11 -15.85 18.17
CA THR A 231 6.42 -15.52 17.62
C THR A 231 6.57 -14.00 17.48
N LEU A 232 5.55 -13.30 16.96
CA LEU A 232 5.51 -11.84 16.87
C LEU A 232 5.63 -11.16 18.24
N LEU A 233 4.95 -11.67 19.27
CA LEU A 233 5.07 -11.14 20.64
C LEU A 233 6.52 -11.28 21.14
N GLY A 234 7.15 -12.44 20.97
CA GLY A 234 8.56 -12.64 21.33
C GLY A 234 9.54 -11.77 20.54
N MET A 235 9.25 -11.45 19.27
CA MET A 235 10.03 -10.50 18.50
C MET A 235 9.87 -9.07 19.01
N TYR A 236 8.67 -8.69 19.38
CA TYR A 236 8.37 -7.36 19.92
C TYR A 236 9.07 -7.12 21.26
N GLU A 237 9.09 -8.11 22.16
CA GLU A 237 9.73 -8.01 23.49
C GLU A 237 11.26 -7.86 23.42
N LYS A 238 11.88 -8.23 22.30
CA LYS A 238 13.33 -8.14 22.08
C LYS A 238 13.79 -6.83 21.43
N ARG A 239 12.85 -5.97 21.07
CA ARG A 239 13.10 -4.65 20.45
C ARG A 239 13.29 -3.57 21.52
#